data_b47536856dd352f1eec93864db6950dc
#
_entry.id   b47536856dd352f1eec93864db6950dc
#
_cell.length_a   1.000
_cell.length_b   1.000
_cell.length_c   1.000
_cell.angle_alpha   90.00
_cell.angle_beta   90.00
_cell.angle_gamma   90.00
#
_symmetry.space_group_name_H-M   'P 1'
#
loop_
_entity.id
_entity.type
_entity.pdbx_description
1 polymer ?
#
loop_
_entity_poly.entity_id
_entity_poly.type
_entity_poly.pdbx_seq_one_letter_code
_entity_poly.pdbx_strand_id
1 'polypeptide(L)'
;MKQLTEQQITQNWTDLRTIINNTFEGERLEKLNKMYDYFEDRMVVAPASGRAHFHNAMVGGYVEHILHVVNNAQEIRDLWEKNGATINFTNEELVFAALHHDLGKVGNLEHDYYLPQENDWFVKNRGELFTHNPELQFMTVTDRSCWILGHFEIPMTEWEYIGLRLTDGLYEDGNEKYN
;
A
#
# COMPACT_ATOMS: atom_id res chain seq x y z
N MET A 1 -14.98 1.25 -16.99
CA MET A 1 -14.03 1.21 -15.86
C MET A 1 -13.50 2.61 -15.60
N LYS A 2 -13.31 2.98 -14.34
CA LYS A 2 -12.62 4.24 -13.97
C LYS A 2 -11.18 4.15 -14.48
N GLN A 3 -10.70 5.23 -15.09
CA GLN A 3 -9.30 5.40 -15.45
C GLN A 3 -8.84 6.77 -14.92
N LEU A 4 -7.62 6.84 -14.48
CA LEU A 4 -7.01 8.11 -14.06
C LEU A 4 -6.37 8.79 -15.27
N THR A 5 -6.47 10.10 -15.31
CA THR A 5 -5.68 10.93 -16.23
C THR A 5 -4.25 11.05 -15.72
N GLU A 6 -3.29 11.36 -16.60
CA GLU A 6 -1.90 11.64 -16.21
C GLU A 6 -1.81 12.71 -15.12
N GLN A 7 -2.62 13.77 -15.24
CA GLN A 7 -2.67 14.83 -14.23
C GLN A 7 -3.12 14.31 -12.86
N GLN A 8 -4.11 13.41 -12.80
CA GLN A 8 -4.57 12.79 -11.55
C GLN A 8 -3.50 11.89 -10.95
N ILE A 9 -2.81 11.09 -11.77
CA ILE A 9 -1.70 10.24 -11.32
C ILE A 9 -0.58 11.08 -10.71
N THR A 10 -0.17 12.15 -11.40
CA THR A 10 0.87 13.09 -10.90
C THR A 10 0.43 13.78 -9.61
N GLN A 11 -0.83 14.20 -9.51
CA GLN A 11 -1.35 14.84 -8.31
C GLN A 11 -1.39 13.86 -7.14
N ASN A 12 -1.87 12.63 -7.35
CA ASN A 12 -1.89 11.58 -6.33
C ASN A 12 -0.49 11.29 -5.78
N TRP A 13 0.53 11.24 -6.66
CA TRP A 13 1.91 11.07 -6.22
C TRP A 13 2.39 12.26 -5.37
N THR A 14 2.10 13.47 -5.81
CA THR A 14 2.44 14.69 -5.05
C THR A 14 1.77 14.71 -3.68
N ASP A 15 0.50 14.32 -3.60
CA ASP A 15 -0.26 14.26 -2.35
C ASP A 15 0.31 13.20 -1.41
N LEU A 16 0.66 12.02 -1.92
CA LEU A 16 1.31 10.95 -1.16
C LEU A 16 2.64 11.43 -0.56
N ARG A 17 3.50 12.05 -1.37
CA ARG A 17 4.78 12.59 -0.91
C ARG A 17 4.60 13.72 0.11
N THR A 18 3.54 14.51 -0.03
CA THR A 18 3.18 15.55 0.93
C THR A 18 2.79 14.96 2.28
N ILE A 19 1.97 13.90 2.29
CA ILE A 19 1.62 13.19 3.53
C ILE A 19 2.87 12.68 4.23
N ILE A 20 3.78 12.02 3.52
CA ILE A 20 5.02 11.48 4.06
C ILE A 20 5.87 12.59 4.70
N ASN A 21 6.10 13.68 3.97
CA ASN A 21 6.93 14.79 4.43
C ASN A 21 6.32 15.56 5.62
N ASN A 22 4.99 15.54 5.76
CA ASN A 22 4.30 16.20 6.87
C ASN A 22 4.14 15.29 8.12
N THR A 23 4.28 13.97 7.95
CA THR A 23 4.06 13.00 9.02
C THR A 23 5.36 12.58 9.71
N PHE A 24 6.41 12.41 8.94
CA PHE A 24 7.68 11.86 9.43
C PHE A 24 8.77 12.93 9.43
N GLU A 25 9.80 12.70 10.26
CA GLU A 25 10.94 13.62 10.40
C GLU A 25 12.29 12.89 10.57
N GLY A 26 13.39 13.65 10.49
CA GLY A 26 14.74 13.18 10.75
C GLY A 26 15.16 12.01 9.86
N GLU A 27 16.00 11.13 10.41
CA GLU A 27 16.58 9.98 9.69
C GLU A 27 15.49 9.03 9.13
N ARG A 28 14.34 8.90 9.81
CA ARG A 28 13.24 8.08 9.35
C ARG A 28 12.66 8.62 8.04
N LEU A 29 12.43 9.92 7.96
CA LEU A 29 11.96 10.58 6.74
C LEU A 29 12.96 10.42 5.59
N GLU A 30 14.26 10.56 5.86
CA GLU A 30 15.30 10.37 4.84
C GLU A 30 15.27 8.95 4.25
N LYS A 31 15.13 7.93 5.09
CA LYS A 31 15.02 6.54 4.67
C LYS A 31 13.74 6.26 3.89
N LEU A 32 12.61 6.80 4.34
CA LEU A 32 11.33 6.72 3.62
C LEU A 32 11.46 7.37 2.25
N ASN A 33 11.98 8.59 2.18
CA ASN A 33 12.16 9.29 0.90
C ASN A 33 13.04 8.48 -0.05
N LYS A 34 14.16 7.91 0.42
CA LYS A 34 15.02 7.04 -0.38
C LYS A 34 14.26 5.82 -0.94
N MET A 35 13.39 5.19 -0.16
CA MET A 35 12.56 4.08 -0.61
C MET A 35 11.53 4.51 -1.65
N TYR A 36 10.81 5.61 -1.40
CA TYR A 36 9.81 6.12 -2.33
C TYR A 36 10.42 6.61 -3.63
N ASP A 37 11.60 7.27 -3.59
CA ASP A 37 12.33 7.69 -4.79
C ASP A 37 12.81 6.47 -5.61
N TYR A 38 13.23 5.39 -4.92
CA TYR A 38 13.63 4.16 -5.60
C TYR A 38 12.49 3.49 -6.36
N PHE A 39 11.29 3.52 -5.80
CA PHE A 39 10.11 2.86 -6.38
C PHE A 39 9.19 3.81 -7.15
N GLU A 40 9.51 5.09 -7.31
CA GLU A 40 8.63 6.10 -7.90
C GLU A 40 8.04 5.65 -9.24
N ASP A 41 8.89 5.34 -10.22
CA ASP A 41 8.46 4.96 -11.59
C ASP A 41 7.48 3.77 -11.58
N ARG A 42 7.61 2.90 -10.61
CA ARG A 42 6.80 1.70 -10.44
C ARG A 42 5.51 1.99 -9.69
N MET A 43 5.60 2.71 -8.57
CA MET A 43 4.44 3.04 -7.74
C MET A 43 3.41 3.89 -8.47
N VAL A 44 3.86 4.88 -9.25
CA VAL A 44 2.95 5.80 -9.97
C VAL A 44 2.08 5.11 -11.00
N VAL A 45 2.52 3.96 -11.55
CA VAL A 45 1.75 3.21 -12.55
C VAL A 45 1.12 1.93 -12.02
N ALA A 46 1.52 1.45 -10.85
CA ALA A 46 1.03 0.20 -10.28
C ALA A 46 -0.50 0.21 -10.08
N PRO A 47 -1.20 -0.91 -10.35
CA PRO A 47 -2.58 -1.10 -9.93
C PRO A 47 -2.63 -1.55 -8.46
N ALA A 48 -3.74 -1.29 -7.76
CA ALA A 48 -3.96 -1.82 -6.42
C ALA A 48 -4.44 -3.29 -6.43
N SER A 49 -5.01 -3.75 -7.55
CA SER A 49 -5.48 -5.13 -7.71
C SER A 49 -5.40 -5.58 -9.16
N GLY A 50 -5.43 -6.91 -9.38
CA GLY A 50 -5.28 -7.49 -10.71
C GLY A 50 -6.60 -7.62 -11.49
N ARG A 51 -7.77 -7.57 -10.85
CA ARG A 51 -9.05 -7.88 -11.50
C ARG A 51 -10.01 -6.70 -11.48
N ALA A 52 -10.71 -6.50 -12.60
CA ALA A 52 -11.63 -5.39 -12.85
C ALA A 52 -12.75 -5.20 -11.82
N HIS A 53 -13.15 -6.27 -11.11
CA HIS A 53 -14.19 -6.22 -10.08
C HIS A 53 -13.64 -5.94 -8.67
N PHE A 54 -12.33 -5.86 -8.50
CA PHE A 54 -11.71 -5.40 -7.29
C PHE A 54 -11.43 -3.89 -7.36
N HIS A 55 -11.08 -3.30 -6.21
CA HIS A 55 -10.79 -1.87 -6.14
C HIS A 55 -9.54 -1.49 -6.93
N ASN A 56 -9.57 -0.33 -7.58
CA ASN A 56 -8.43 0.35 -8.19
C ASN A 56 -7.56 -0.54 -9.11
N ALA A 57 -8.18 -1.47 -9.87
CA ALA A 57 -7.54 -2.32 -10.86
C ALA A 57 -7.24 -1.52 -12.16
N MET A 58 -6.40 -0.51 -12.07
CA MET A 58 -6.06 0.40 -13.17
C MET A 58 -4.67 1.02 -12.95
N VAL A 59 -4.11 1.59 -14.00
CA VAL A 59 -2.85 2.34 -13.91
C VAL A 59 -2.99 3.49 -12.91
N GLY A 60 -2.04 3.61 -11.99
CA GLY A 60 -2.05 4.60 -10.89
C GLY A 60 -2.98 4.25 -9.74
N GLY A 61 -3.68 3.11 -9.81
CA GLY A 61 -4.65 2.68 -8.81
C GLY A 61 -4.05 2.41 -7.43
N TYR A 62 -2.78 1.99 -7.37
CA TYR A 62 -2.07 1.76 -6.12
C TYR A 62 -2.00 3.03 -5.26
N VAL A 63 -1.47 4.12 -5.80
CA VAL A 63 -1.32 5.38 -5.05
C VAL A 63 -2.68 5.94 -4.66
N GLU A 64 -3.67 5.92 -5.57
CA GLU A 64 -5.04 6.35 -5.26
C GLU A 64 -5.64 5.55 -4.11
N HIS A 65 -5.43 4.23 -4.08
CA HIS A 65 -5.88 3.36 -3.00
C HIS A 65 -5.23 3.74 -1.66
N ILE A 66 -3.91 3.90 -1.63
CA ILE A 66 -3.17 4.29 -0.44
C ILE A 66 -3.69 5.61 0.15
N LEU A 67 -3.89 6.62 -0.69
CA LEU A 67 -4.44 7.91 -0.25
C LEU A 67 -5.83 7.76 0.40
N HIS A 68 -6.71 6.96 -0.20
CA HIS A 68 -8.02 6.67 0.37
C HIS A 68 -7.92 5.93 1.71
N VAL A 69 -7.02 4.96 1.82
CA VAL A 69 -6.83 4.21 3.08
C VAL A 69 -6.31 5.12 4.18
N VAL A 70 -5.33 5.97 3.91
CA VAL A 70 -4.81 6.94 4.89
C VAL A 70 -5.91 7.88 5.37
N ASN A 71 -6.66 8.49 4.44
CA ASN A 71 -7.73 9.41 4.79
C ASN A 71 -8.82 8.72 5.64
N ASN A 72 -9.31 7.57 5.19
CA ASN A 72 -10.33 6.81 5.89
C ASN A 72 -9.87 6.35 7.28
N ALA A 73 -8.61 5.92 7.42
CA ALA A 73 -8.07 5.51 8.71
C ALA A 73 -8.06 6.67 9.71
N GLN A 74 -7.66 7.87 9.29
CA GLN A 74 -7.68 9.06 10.13
C GLN A 74 -9.10 9.48 10.50
N GLU A 75 -10.04 9.48 9.55
CA GLU A 75 -11.45 9.81 9.80
C GLU A 75 -12.11 8.83 10.78
N ILE A 76 -11.83 7.53 10.64
CA ILE A 76 -12.36 6.49 11.53
C ILE A 76 -11.78 6.66 12.94
N ARG A 77 -10.47 6.90 13.08
CA ARG A 77 -9.84 7.19 14.36
C ARG A 77 -10.50 8.38 15.05
N ASP A 78 -10.67 9.49 14.34
CA ASP A 78 -11.28 10.71 14.87
C ASP A 78 -12.74 10.49 15.29
N LEU A 79 -13.48 9.69 14.51
CA LEU A 79 -14.85 9.31 14.84
C LEU A 79 -14.90 8.48 16.13
N TRP A 80 -14.00 7.54 16.32
CA TRP A 80 -13.93 6.69 17.50
C TRP A 80 -13.57 7.50 18.73
N GLU A 81 -12.54 8.36 18.65
CA GLU A 81 -12.14 9.25 19.73
C GLU A 81 -13.28 10.18 20.15
N LYS A 82 -13.97 10.79 19.18
CA LYS A 82 -15.16 11.63 19.40
C LYS A 82 -16.29 10.88 20.13
N ASN A 83 -16.40 9.57 19.92
CA ASN A 83 -17.40 8.72 20.59
C ASN A 83 -16.90 8.08 21.89
N GLY A 84 -15.76 8.53 22.44
CA GLY A 84 -15.25 8.14 23.74
C GLY A 84 -14.31 6.92 23.72
N ALA A 85 -13.86 6.46 22.57
CA ALA A 85 -12.83 5.44 22.51
C ALA A 85 -11.48 6.00 22.95
N THR A 86 -10.72 5.21 23.70
CA THR A 86 -9.31 5.51 24.00
C THR A 86 -8.44 5.05 22.85
N ILE A 87 -7.70 5.98 22.27
CA ILE A 87 -6.74 5.69 21.20
C ILE A 87 -5.36 5.49 21.84
N ASN A 88 -4.75 4.31 21.64
CA ASN A 88 -3.48 3.92 22.25
C ASN A 88 -2.29 3.97 21.26
N PHE A 89 -2.49 4.50 20.07
CA PHE A 89 -1.48 4.69 19.05
C PHE A 89 -1.45 6.14 18.57
N THR A 90 -0.33 6.57 18.03
CA THR A 90 -0.13 7.92 17.50
C THR A 90 -0.69 8.05 16.09
N ASN A 91 -0.85 9.31 15.63
CA ASN A 91 -1.20 9.55 14.22
C ASN A 91 -0.09 9.08 13.26
N GLU A 92 1.16 9.22 13.66
CA GLU A 92 2.30 8.75 12.88
C GLU A 92 2.25 7.23 12.67
N GLU A 93 1.99 6.45 13.73
CA GLU A 93 1.84 4.99 13.65
C GLU A 93 0.67 4.57 12.75
N LEU A 94 -0.48 5.25 12.87
CA LEU A 94 -1.63 4.99 12.03
C LEU A 94 -1.33 5.24 10.55
N VAL A 95 -0.75 6.42 10.26
CA VAL A 95 -0.41 6.80 8.88
C VAL A 95 0.68 5.89 8.33
N PHE A 96 1.67 5.50 9.14
CA PHE A 96 2.70 4.55 8.71
C PHE A 96 2.10 3.21 8.28
N ALA A 97 1.24 2.62 9.11
CA ALA A 97 0.57 1.36 8.78
C ALA A 97 -0.30 1.49 7.53
N ALA A 98 -1.09 2.57 7.43
CA ALA A 98 -1.94 2.85 6.27
C ALA A 98 -1.15 3.05 4.96
N LEU A 99 -0.01 3.74 5.00
CA LEU A 99 0.86 3.96 3.83
C LEU A 99 1.49 2.66 3.31
N HIS A 100 1.83 1.73 4.21
CA HIS A 100 2.68 0.59 3.87
C HIS A 100 1.97 -0.77 3.88
N HIS A 101 0.65 -0.81 4.19
CA HIS A 101 -0.09 -2.08 4.26
C HIS A 101 0.00 -2.90 2.96
N ASP A 102 -0.01 -2.23 1.83
CA ASP A 102 0.03 -2.80 0.49
C ASP A 102 1.39 -2.59 -0.22
N LEU A 103 2.44 -2.16 0.49
CA LEU A 103 3.75 -1.86 -0.10
C LEU A 103 4.32 -3.05 -0.88
N GLY A 104 4.06 -4.28 -0.44
CA GLY A 104 4.46 -5.49 -1.14
C GLY A 104 3.93 -5.62 -2.57
N LYS A 105 2.87 -4.86 -2.93
CA LYS A 105 2.32 -4.82 -4.30
C LYS A 105 3.16 -4.00 -5.29
N VAL A 106 4.23 -3.36 -4.84
CA VAL A 106 5.20 -2.73 -5.76
C VAL A 106 6.23 -3.73 -6.31
N GLY A 107 6.25 -4.95 -5.77
CA GLY A 107 7.19 -5.99 -6.18
C GLY A 107 8.42 -6.09 -5.28
N ASN A 108 9.56 -6.51 -5.84
CA ASN A 108 10.85 -6.51 -5.16
C ASN A 108 11.78 -5.44 -5.75
N LEU A 109 13.08 -5.50 -5.48
CA LEU A 109 14.02 -4.50 -5.98
C LEU A 109 14.20 -4.54 -7.51
N GLU A 110 13.91 -5.67 -8.15
CA GLU A 110 14.17 -5.89 -9.58
C GLU A 110 12.90 -5.99 -10.41
N HIS A 111 11.82 -6.53 -9.83
CA HIS A 111 10.62 -6.93 -10.56
C HIS A 111 9.35 -6.30 -9.98
N ASP A 112 8.45 -5.88 -10.87
CA ASP A 112 7.11 -5.43 -10.53
C ASP A 112 6.26 -6.60 -10.00
N TYR A 113 5.31 -6.30 -9.11
CA TYR A 113 4.37 -7.31 -8.60
C TYR A 113 3.32 -7.71 -9.65
N TYR A 114 2.79 -6.72 -10.35
CA TYR A 114 1.80 -6.89 -11.40
C TYR A 114 2.38 -6.60 -12.79
N LEU A 115 2.05 -7.46 -13.74
CA LEU A 115 2.27 -7.24 -15.16
C LEU A 115 0.92 -7.10 -15.88
N PRO A 116 0.81 -6.32 -16.97
CA PRO A 116 -0.39 -6.29 -17.79
C PRO A 116 -0.78 -7.70 -18.24
N GLN A 117 -2.08 -8.03 -18.24
CA GLN A 117 -2.56 -9.30 -18.77
C GLN A 117 -2.60 -9.27 -20.29
N GLU A 118 -1.75 -10.08 -20.93
CA GLU A 118 -1.65 -10.15 -22.39
C GLU A 118 -2.68 -11.10 -23.02
N ASN A 119 -3.27 -11.99 -22.23
CA ASN A 119 -4.22 -12.98 -22.74
C ASN A 119 -5.64 -12.44 -22.70
N ASP A 120 -6.18 -12.09 -23.86
CA ASP A 120 -7.54 -11.59 -24.09
C ASP A 120 -8.63 -12.46 -23.45
N TRP A 121 -8.43 -13.77 -23.38
CA TRP A 121 -9.42 -14.67 -22.80
C TRP A 121 -9.58 -14.42 -21.29
N PHE A 122 -8.46 -14.24 -20.57
CA PHE A 122 -8.48 -13.93 -19.13
C PHE A 122 -9.10 -12.55 -18.89
N VAL A 123 -8.76 -11.56 -19.71
CA VAL A 123 -9.34 -10.22 -19.63
C VAL A 123 -10.87 -10.30 -19.81
N LYS A 124 -11.36 -10.97 -20.87
CA LYS A 124 -12.78 -11.01 -21.22
C LYS A 124 -13.61 -11.90 -20.30
N ASN A 125 -13.08 -13.04 -19.87
CA ASN A 125 -13.85 -14.05 -19.14
C ASN A 125 -13.64 -14.00 -17.62
N ARG A 126 -12.54 -13.44 -17.13
CA ARG A 126 -12.21 -13.33 -15.71
C ARG A 126 -12.05 -11.90 -15.22
N GLY A 127 -12.10 -10.91 -16.12
CA GLY A 127 -11.82 -9.52 -15.78
C GLY A 127 -10.41 -9.30 -15.23
N GLU A 128 -9.47 -10.19 -15.57
CA GLU A 128 -8.08 -10.14 -15.11
C GLU A 128 -7.32 -9.15 -16.00
N LEU A 129 -7.10 -7.93 -15.49
CA LEU A 129 -6.43 -6.84 -16.22
C LEU A 129 -4.92 -6.87 -16.01
N PHE A 130 -4.49 -7.38 -14.85
CA PHE A 130 -3.09 -7.55 -14.51
C PHE A 130 -2.90 -8.95 -13.91
N THR A 131 -1.74 -9.53 -14.17
CA THR A 131 -1.33 -10.84 -13.66
C THR A 131 -0.14 -10.69 -12.71
N HIS A 132 0.03 -11.64 -11.80
CA HIS A 132 1.23 -11.68 -10.95
C HIS A 132 2.48 -11.96 -11.80
N ASN A 133 3.56 -11.27 -11.49
CA ASN A 133 4.83 -11.49 -12.14
C ASN A 133 5.41 -12.86 -11.71
N PRO A 134 5.60 -13.81 -12.65
CA PRO A 134 6.09 -15.14 -12.35
C PRO A 134 7.57 -15.18 -11.90
N GLU A 135 8.31 -14.10 -12.12
CA GLU A 135 9.72 -14.00 -11.70
C GLU A 135 9.87 -13.62 -10.23
N LEU A 136 8.77 -13.19 -9.58
CA LEU A 136 8.79 -12.93 -8.15
C LEU A 136 8.73 -14.23 -7.35
N GLN A 137 9.69 -14.39 -6.44
CA GLN A 137 9.57 -15.42 -5.42
C GLN A 137 8.28 -15.20 -4.62
N PHE A 138 7.55 -16.27 -4.35
CA PHE A 138 6.33 -16.19 -3.56
C PHE A 138 6.60 -15.60 -2.17
N MET A 139 5.80 -14.61 -1.82
CA MET A 139 5.77 -13.97 -0.51
C MET A 139 4.39 -13.31 -0.36
N THR A 140 3.80 -13.31 0.84
CA THR A 140 2.57 -12.55 1.06
C THR A 140 2.84 -11.05 0.85
N VAL A 141 1.79 -10.27 0.56
CA VAL A 141 1.94 -8.81 0.38
C VAL A 141 2.49 -8.19 1.67
N THR A 142 1.95 -8.58 2.82
CA THR A 142 2.38 -8.10 4.13
C THR A 142 3.84 -8.43 4.43
N ASP A 143 4.27 -9.69 4.21
CA ASP A 143 5.66 -10.08 4.44
C ASP A 143 6.61 -9.33 3.52
N ARG A 144 6.23 -9.12 2.26
CA ARG A 144 7.02 -8.33 1.31
C ARG A 144 7.08 -6.86 1.73
N SER A 145 5.98 -6.27 2.24
CA SER A 145 5.99 -4.93 2.80
C SER A 145 7.02 -4.80 3.92
N CYS A 146 6.98 -5.71 4.89
CA CYS A 146 7.96 -5.75 5.98
C CYS A 146 9.39 -5.96 5.48
N TRP A 147 9.59 -6.83 4.48
CA TRP A 147 10.90 -7.07 3.89
C TRP A 147 11.46 -5.81 3.20
N ILE A 148 10.63 -5.09 2.42
CA ILE A 148 11.04 -3.83 1.78
C ILE A 148 11.44 -2.79 2.82
N LEU A 149 10.60 -2.58 3.85
CA LEU A 149 10.89 -1.65 4.94
C LEU A 149 12.21 -2.00 5.64
N GLY A 150 12.43 -3.29 5.91
CA GLY A 150 13.69 -3.78 6.48
C GLY A 150 14.90 -3.56 5.57
N HIS A 151 14.75 -3.77 4.25
CA HIS A 151 15.82 -3.53 3.27
C HIS A 151 16.28 -2.07 3.24
N PHE A 152 15.35 -1.12 3.37
CA PHE A 152 15.64 0.31 3.43
C PHE A 152 15.96 0.79 4.86
N GLU A 153 16.13 -0.13 5.81
CA GLU A 153 16.43 0.14 7.21
C GLU A 153 15.44 1.12 7.88
N ILE A 154 14.16 1.09 7.46
CA ILE A 154 13.10 1.91 8.03
C ILE A 154 12.63 1.26 9.32
N PRO A 155 12.83 1.90 10.49
CA PRO A 155 12.40 1.34 11.76
C PRO A 155 10.87 1.34 11.86
N MET A 156 10.33 0.32 12.54
CA MET A 156 8.90 0.20 12.87
C MET A 156 8.72 0.10 14.38
N THR A 157 7.65 0.71 14.90
CA THR A 157 7.17 0.43 16.26
C THR A 157 6.41 -0.90 16.29
N GLU A 158 6.13 -1.43 17.50
CA GLU A 158 5.31 -2.63 17.65
C GLU A 158 3.89 -2.40 17.11
N TRP A 159 3.32 -1.21 17.32
CA TRP A 159 1.99 -0.85 16.81
C TRP A 159 1.93 -0.79 15.28
N GLU A 160 2.95 -0.23 14.65
CA GLU A 160 3.07 -0.19 13.19
C GLU A 160 3.19 -1.60 12.61
N TYR A 161 4.03 -2.45 13.21
CA TYR A 161 4.16 -3.85 12.80
C TYR A 161 2.84 -4.61 12.93
N ILE A 162 2.14 -4.46 14.07
CA ILE A 162 0.83 -5.08 14.28
C ILE A 162 -0.19 -4.55 13.27
N GLY A 163 -0.22 -3.24 13.02
CA GLY A 163 -1.08 -2.61 12.02
C GLY A 163 -0.88 -3.21 10.63
N LEU A 164 0.38 -3.36 10.21
CA LEU A 164 0.71 -4.01 8.93
C LEU A 164 0.32 -5.48 8.94
N ARG A 165 0.65 -6.20 10.01
CA ARG A 165 0.43 -7.66 10.10
C ARG A 165 -1.04 -8.05 10.06
N LEU A 166 -1.91 -7.20 10.61
CA LEU A 166 -3.35 -7.48 10.71
C LEU A 166 -4.19 -6.88 9.58
N THR A 167 -3.59 -6.24 8.59
CA THR A 167 -4.30 -5.57 7.48
C THR A 167 -5.26 -6.49 6.74
N ASP A 168 -4.85 -7.74 6.48
CA ASP A 168 -5.67 -8.73 5.78
C ASP A 168 -6.74 -9.38 6.68
N GLY A 169 -6.79 -8.99 7.97
CA GLY A 169 -7.76 -9.51 8.92
C GLY A 169 -7.76 -11.04 8.95
N LEU A 170 -8.94 -11.64 9.02
CA LEU A 170 -9.12 -13.10 9.05
C LEU A 170 -8.98 -13.80 7.69
N TYR A 171 -8.70 -13.08 6.60
CA TYR A 171 -8.29 -13.69 5.33
C TYR A 171 -6.89 -14.34 5.42
N GLU A 172 -6.12 -13.96 6.44
CA GLU A 172 -4.83 -14.55 6.78
C GLU A 172 -5.00 -15.44 8.02
N ASP A 173 -4.94 -16.76 7.86
CA ASP A 173 -5.15 -17.74 8.95
C ASP A 173 -4.23 -17.46 10.17
N GLY A 174 -3.02 -16.95 9.92
CA GLY A 174 -2.07 -16.56 10.97
C GLY A 174 -2.58 -15.44 11.90
N ASN A 175 -3.59 -14.69 11.49
CA ASN A 175 -4.14 -13.57 12.26
C ASN A 175 -5.18 -14.02 13.29
N GLU A 176 -5.69 -15.27 13.23
CA GLU A 176 -6.62 -15.81 14.24
C GLU A 176 -6.08 -15.72 15.67
N LYS A 177 -4.76 -15.74 15.84
CA LYS A 177 -4.09 -15.65 17.15
C LYS A 177 -4.17 -14.28 17.81
N TYR A 178 -4.58 -13.26 17.08
CA TYR A 178 -4.68 -11.87 17.56
C TYR A 178 -6.11 -11.49 17.96
N ASN A 179 -7.07 -12.40 17.86
CA ASN A 179 -8.49 -12.22 18.25
C ASN A 179 -8.73 -12.60 19.71
#